data_e8e2122cabe942377f7b58a57021eb67
#
_entry.id   e8e2122cabe942377f7b58a57021eb67
#
_cell.length_a   1.000
_cell.length_b   1.000
_cell.length_c   1.000
_cell.angle_alpha   90.00
_cell.angle_beta   90.00
_cell.angle_gamma   90.00
#
_symmetry.space_group_name_H-M   'P 1'
#
loop_
_entity.id
_entity.type
_entity.pdbx_description
1 polymer ?
#
loop_
_entity_poly.entity_id
_entity_poly.type
_entity_poly.pdbx_seq_one_letter_code
_entity_poly.pdbx_strand_id
1 'polypeptide(L)'
;MEAQRYPDDYDGMLAGSPVYRVLQLRSRHVWTWQCNHEDLSEAHAIPASKLPAIFNAVVKACDALDGLVDGQVDDPRRCDFDPSSMLCAGADTATCLTAPQVETLQCMYNGPTPPFYPGVPMTSELDQGQSIGVVPNPQYTTFFANTVFQNLNYDFHTFNFETDVDFTLNKVFGGETLEFIHNADNPDLIAFKARGGKMIVWHGWSDPLPNPVDTIRYYEDVVAYFGNQSPNGVGPSTNGRGQETKTSDFLRLFLLPNVGHCGGGAAGGPNTWDLVSALEQWVEDGNAPDEIIASRVNGGVVTRTRPICAYPNVARYVGSGSIDDAANFVCELKGKDRADQASGFENGLQGRDNARRQHP
;
A
#
# COMPACT_ATOMS: atom_id res chain seq x y z
N MET A 1 -7.17 -5.95 -13.02
CA MET A 1 -8.34 -5.92 -13.95
C MET A 1 -8.19 -6.98 -15.03
N GLU A 2 -7.08 -7.08 -15.76
CA GLU A 2 -6.86 -8.09 -16.82
C GLU A 2 -7.13 -9.52 -16.35
N ALA A 3 -6.43 -9.99 -15.31
CA ALA A 3 -6.62 -11.34 -14.75
C ALA A 3 -8.07 -11.67 -14.31
N GLN A 4 -8.87 -10.63 -13.99
CA GLN A 4 -10.26 -10.77 -13.53
C GLN A 4 -11.27 -10.79 -14.68
N ARG A 5 -11.03 -10.00 -15.73
CA ARG A 5 -12.01 -9.76 -16.82
C ARG A 5 -11.59 -10.39 -18.13
N TYR A 6 -10.30 -10.54 -18.35
CA TYR A 6 -9.70 -11.05 -19.58
C TYR A 6 -8.63 -12.10 -19.25
N PRO A 7 -9.01 -13.19 -18.51
CA PRO A 7 -8.06 -14.16 -18.00
C PRO A 7 -7.29 -14.92 -19.09
N ASP A 8 -7.75 -14.87 -20.34
CA ASP A 8 -7.16 -15.60 -21.46
C ASP A 8 -6.08 -14.82 -22.22
N ASP A 9 -5.88 -13.51 -21.91
CA ASP A 9 -5.04 -12.66 -22.73
C ASP A 9 -3.53 -12.85 -22.47
N TYR A 10 -3.12 -13.23 -21.22
CA TYR A 10 -1.71 -13.32 -20.85
C TYR A 10 -1.42 -14.52 -19.94
N ASP A 11 -0.31 -15.22 -20.21
CA ASP A 11 0.18 -16.34 -19.38
C ASP A 11 0.89 -15.85 -18.12
N GLY A 12 1.55 -14.69 -18.20
CA GLY A 12 2.24 -14.04 -17.09
C GLY A 12 1.84 -12.57 -16.93
N MET A 13 1.62 -12.11 -15.70
CA MET A 13 1.29 -10.73 -15.38
C MET A 13 2.21 -10.18 -14.30
N LEU A 14 2.78 -9.00 -14.53
CA LEU A 14 3.55 -8.25 -13.55
C LEU A 14 2.83 -6.94 -13.23
N ALA A 15 2.42 -6.76 -11.98
CA ALA A 15 1.75 -5.55 -11.51
C ALA A 15 2.58 -4.84 -10.44
N GLY A 16 3.06 -3.63 -10.76
CA GLY A 16 3.81 -2.78 -9.84
C GLY A 16 2.93 -1.69 -9.26
N SER A 17 2.96 -1.52 -7.93
CA SER A 17 2.16 -0.52 -7.21
C SER A 17 0.71 -0.44 -7.71
N PRO A 18 -0.02 -1.58 -7.77
CA PRO A 18 -1.35 -1.61 -8.36
C PRO A 18 -2.37 -0.86 -7.51
N VAL A 19 -3.40 -0.33 -8.19
CA VAL A 19 -4.56 0.26 -7.54
C VAL A 19 -5.75 -0.67 -7.72
N TYR A 20 -6.21 -1.29 -6.66
CA TYR A 20 -7.38 -2.17 -6.70
C TYR A 20 -8.68 -1.40 -6.48
N ARG A 21 -8.70 -0.50 -5.50
CA ARG A 21 -9.86 0.32 -5.11
C ARG A 21 -9.65 1.78 -5.52
N VAL A 22 -9.75 2.04 -6.84
CA VAL A 22 -9.45 3.34 -7.46
C VAL A 22 -10.32 4.47 -6.89
N LEU A 23 -11.60 4.21 -6.66
CA LEU A 23 -12.54 5.23 -6.20
C LEU A 23 -12.29 5.60 -4.74
N GLN A 24 -12.01 4.61 -3.90
CA GLN A 24 -11.66 4.82 -2.51
C GLN A 24 -10.31 5.55 -2.38
N LEU A 25 -9.32 5.18 -3.21
CA LEU A 25 -8.05 5.91 -3.29
C LEU A 25 -8.26 7.38 -3.65
N ARG A 26 -9.08 7.68 -4.67
CA ARG A 26 -9.41 9.07 -5.05
C ARG A 26 -10.08 9.83 -3.91
N SER A 27 -11.00 9.20 -3.21
CA SER A 27 -11.66 9.80 -2.03
C SER A 27 -10.65 10.05 -0.90
N ARG A 28 -9.69 9.13 -0.67
CA ARG A 28 -8.61 9.34 0.31
C ARG A 28 -7.71 10.53 -0.07
N HIS A 29 -7.49 10.79 -1.34
CA HIS A 29 -6.76 11.99 -1.74
C HIS A 29 -7.49 13.29 -1.39
N VAL A 30 -8.82 13.31 -1.48
CA VAL A 30 -9.62 14.45 -0.97
C VAL A 30 -9.46 14.57 0.55
N TRP A 31 -9.49 13.45 1.28
CA TRP A 31 -9.22 13.44 2.72
C TRP A 31 -7.86 14.04 3.07
N THR A 32 -6.80 13.56 2.42
CA THR A 32 -5.44 14.07 2.65
C THR A 32 -5.35 15.58 2.38
N TRP A 33 -6.04 16.05 1.33
CA TRP A 33 -6.11 17.47 1.03
C TRP A 33 -6.88 18.25 2.11
N GLN A 34 -8.01 17.75 2.59
CA GLN A 34 -8.76 18.38 3.67
C GLN A 34 -7.95 18.44 4.98
N CYS A 35 -7.16 17.40 5.32
CA CYS A 35 -6.26 17.46 6.48
C CYS A 35 -5.28 18.64 6.40
N ASN A 36 -4.81 18.99 5.20
CA ASN A 36 -3.88 20.10 4.99
C ASN A 36 -4.56 21.48 4.89
N HIS A 37 -5.90 21.51 4.70
CA HIS A 37 -6.64 22.73 4.37
C HIS A 37 -7.93 22.84 5.20
N GLU A 38 -7.88 22.43 6.47
CA GLU A 38 -9.07 22.36 7.34
C GLU A 38 -9.81 23.70 7.45
N ASP A 39 -9.08 24.82 7.54
CA ASP A 39 -9.64 26.15 7.77
C ASP A 39 -9.39 27.14 6.64
N LEU A 40 -9.02 26.68 5.43
CA LEU A 40 -8.62 27.54 4.30
C LEU A 40 -7.40 28.45 4.58
N SER A 41 -6.86 28.42 5.78
CA SER A 41 -5.55 29.00 6.08
C SER A 41 -4.45 28.05 5.68
N GLU A 42 -3.26 28.54 5.45
CA GLU A 42 -2.11 27.70 5.17
C GLU A 42 -1.43 27.19 6.47
N ALA A 43 -2.05 27.43 7.64
CA ALA A 43 -1.48 27.05 8.93
C ALA A 43 -1.31 25.54 9.08
N HIS A 44 -2.24 24.76 8.51
CA HIS A 44 -2.23 23.31 8.52
C HIS A 44 -1.31 22.72 7.44
N ALA A 45 -0.98 23.47 6.41
CA ALA A 45 -0.15 22.96 5.31
C ALA A 45 1.29 22.63 5.77
N ILE A 46 1.77 21.43 5.45
CA ILE A 46 3.12 21.01 5.73
C ILE A 46 4.01 21.37 4.52
N PRO A 47 4.94 22.35 4.64
CA PRO A 47 5.80 22.71 3.53
C PRO A 47 6.74 21.56 3.14
N ALA A 48 7.02 21.41 1.84
CA ALA A 48 7.94 20.39 1.33
C ALA A 48 9.33 20.42 2.01
N SER A 49 9.77 21.59 2.46
CA SER A 49 11.03 21.75 3.19
C SER A 49 11.11 21.01 4.54
N LYS A 50 9.97 20.61 5.12
CA LYS A 50 9.90 19.86 6.38
C LYS A 50 9.87 18.34 6.17
N LEU A 51 9.52 17.86 4.98
CA LEU A 51 9.36 16.42 4.69
C LEU A 51 10.61 15.59 5.00
N PRO A 52 11.85 16.06 4.69
CA PRO A 52 13.04 15.30 5.06
C PRO A 52 13.23 15.15 6.59
N ALA A 53 12.84 16.16 7.37
CA ALA A 53 12.94 16.10 8.82
C ALA A 53 11.90 15.11 9.40
N ILE A 54 10.68 15.08 8.85
CA ILE A 54 9.63 14.14 9.26
C ILE A 54 10.08 12.72 8.94
N PHE A 55 10.51 12.46 7.68
CA PHE A 55 11.04 11.16 7.27
C PHE A 55 12.15 10.65 8.20
N ASN A 56 13.15 11.49 8.48
CA ASN A 56 14.25 11.12 9.36
C ASN A 56 13.78 10.82 10.80
N ALA A 57 12.76 11.52 11.29
CA ALA A 57 12.18 11.25 12.61
C ALA A 57 11.45 9.91 12.64
N VAL A 58 10.68 9.58 11.60
CA VAL A 58 10.01 8.29 11.42
C VAL A 58 11.03 7.15 11.37
N VAL A 59 12.05 7.25 10.51
CA VAL A 59 13.10 6.23 10.41
C VAL A 59 13.82 6.06 11.75
N LYS A 60 14.20 7.15 12.40
CA LYS A 60 14.85 7.10 13.71
C LYS A 60 14.00 6.38 14.77
N ALA A 61 12.70 6.52 14.71
CA ALA A 61 11.78 5.87 15.67
C ALA A 61 11.57 4.38 15.36
N CYS A 62 11.64 3.97 14.08
CA CYS A 62 11.10 2.69 13.64
C CYS A 62 12.10 1.74 12.97
N ASP A 63 13.28 2.20 12.58
CA ASP A 63 14.32 1.44 11.90
C ASP A 63 14.70 0.14 12.67
N ALA A 64 14.84 0.21 14.00
CA ALA A 64 15.23 -0.93 14.83
C ALA A 64 14.12 -1.99 15.04
N LEU A 65 12.90 -1.79 14.53
CA LEU A 65 11.76 -2.67 14.82
C LEU A 65 11.85 -4.07 14.16
N ASP A 66 12.65 -4.22 13.12
CA ASP A 66 12.95 -5.50 12.47
C ASP A 66 14.17 -6.20 13.08
N GLY A 67 14.86 -5.54 14.03
CA GLY A 67 16.07 -6.04 14.69
C GLY A 67 17.36 -5.56 14.04
N LEU A 68 17.30 -4.65 13.06
CA LEU A 68 18.44 -4.08 12.37
C LEU A 68 18.35 -2.54 12.37
N VAL A 69 19.49 -1.87 12.42
CA VAL A 69 19.56 -0.41 12.27
C VAL A 69 20.35 -0.11 11.00
N ASP A 70 19.62 0.05 9.89
CA ASP A 70 20.25 0.18 8.57
C ASP A 70 19.62 1.29 7.69
N GLY A 71 18.74 2.09 8.28
CA GLY A 71 18.03 3.20 7.61
C GLY A 71 16.82 2.75 6.81
N GLN A 72 16.35 1.51 6.98
CA GLN A 72 15.15 0.99 6.33
C GLN A 72 14.10 0.59 7.36
N VAL A 73 12.84 0.78 7.03
CA VAL A 73 11.70 0.29 7.81
C VAL A 73 11.02 -0.80 6.99
N ASP A 74 11.25 -2.05 7.35
CA ASP A 74 10.78 -3.21 6.58
C ASP A 74 9.25 -3.33 6.55
N ASP A 75 8.58 -2.90 7.63
CA ASP A 75 7.11 -2.92 7.72
C ASP A 75 6.64 -1.69 8.50
N PRO A 76 6.28 -0.59 7.80
CA PRO A 76 5.86 0.66 8.45
C PRO A 76 4.55 0.54 9.24
N ARG A 77 3.76 -0.52 9.09
CA ARG A 77 2.56 -0.78 9.92
C ARG A 77 2.91 -1.01 11.40
N ARG A 78 4.15 -1.37 11.68
CA ARG A 78 4.66 -1.59 13.05
C ARG A 78 5.20 -0.33 13.69
N CYS A 79 5.32 0.74 12.92
CA CYS A 79 5.84 2.02 13.37
C CYS A 79 4.77 2.76 14.17
N ASP A 80 5.06 3.09 15.42
CA ASP A 80 4.20 3.88 16.30
C ASP A 80 4.83 5.27 16.52
N PHE A 81 5.10 5.96 15.42
CA PHE A 81 5.67 7.31 15.47
C PHE A 81 4.59 8.33 15.80
N ASP A 82 4.80 9.11 16.87
CA ASP A 82 3.93 10.22 17.23
C ASP A 82 4.48 11.55 16.68
N PRO A 83 3.75 12.19 15.72
CA PRO A 83 4.12 13.51 15.20
C PRO A 83 4.29 14.60 16.26
N SER A 84 3.64 14.50 17.44
CA SER A 84 3.78 15.46 18.53
C SER A 84 5.21 15.56 19.06
N SER A 85 6.01 14.51 18.87
CA SER A 85 7.43 14.49 19.22
C SER A 85 8.27 15.52 18.43
N MET A 86 7.71 16.02 17.31
CA MET A 86 8.34 17.06 16.47
C MET A 86 7.80 18.46 16.74
N LEU A 87 6.94 18.67 17.75
CA LEU A 87 6.38 20.00 18.03
C LEU A 87 7.48 21.03 18.29
N CYS A 88 7.40 22.19 17.63
CA CYS A 88 8.34 23.28 17.81
C CYS A 88 8.31 23.78 19.25
N ALA A 89 9.47 23.83 19.92
CA ALA A 89 9.60 24.42 21.24
C ALA A 89 9.60 25.97 21.23
N GLY A 90 9.64 26.57 20.04
CA GLY A 90 9.73 28.03 19.86
C GLY A 90 9.32 28.42 18.44
N ALA A 91 10.17 29.15 17.74
CA ALA A 91 9.89 29.57 16.36
C ALA A 91 9.76 28.39 15.42
N ASP A 92 8.92 28.52 14.40
CA ASP A 92 8.77 27.56 13.32
C ASP A 92 10.07 27.43 12.50
N THR A 93 10.52 26.19 12.29
CA THR A 93 11.74 25.86 11.51
C THR A 93 11.51 24.68 10.60
N ALA A 94 12.45 24.41 9.68
CA ALA A 94 12.40 23.27 8.78
C ALA A 94 12.53 21.89 9.51
N THR A 95 12.86 21.87 10.80
CA THR A 95 13.11 20.63 11.55
C THR A 95 12.08 20.34 12.65
N CYS A 96 11.03 21.14 12.76
CA CYS A 96 9.94 20.94 13.71
C CYS A 96 8.59 21.25 13.06
N LEU A 97 7.51 20.85 13.69
CA LEU A 97 6.12 21.06 13.25
C LEU A 97 5.43 22.07 14.17
N THR A 98 4.61 22.94 13.61
CA THR A 98 3.65 23.73 14.40
C THR A 98 2.53 22.82 14.91
N ALA A 99 1.74 23.27 15.89
CA ALA A 99 0.63 22.47 16.39
C ALA A 99 -0.38 22.09 15.29
N PRO A 100 -0.83 22.99 14.39
CA PRO A 100 -1.67 22.62 13.26
C PRO A 100 -1.03 21.59 12.32
N GLN A 101 0.28 21.69 12.07
CA GLN A 101 0.99 20.71 11.22
C GLN A 101 1.12 19.33 11.87
N VAL A 102 1.19 19.26 13.21
CA VAL A 102 1.12 17.98 13.95
C VAL A 102 -0.26 17.35 13.75
N GLU A 103 -1.34 18.12 13.88
CA GLU A 103 -2.71 17.65 13.65
C GLU A 103 -2.90 17.15 12.21
N THR A 104 -2.38 17.89 11.23
CA THR A 104 -2.37 17.45 9.81
C THR A 104 -1.68 16.10 9.62
N LEU A 105 -0.47 15.95 10.15
CA LEU A 105 0.29 14.71 9.95
C LEU A 105 -0.37 13.53 10.65
N GLN A 106 -0.94 13.73 11.85
CA GLN A 106 -1.76 12.72 12.53
C GLN A 106 -3.01 12.35 11.72
N CYS A 107 -3.73 13.35 11.19
CA CYS A 107 -4.88 13.15 10.31
C CYS A 107 -4.51 12.28 9.10
N MET A 108 -3.40 12.58 8.44
CA MET A 108 -2.93 11.85 7.25
C MET A 108 -2.55 10.40 7.56
N TYR A 109 -1.83 10.14 8.65
CA TYR A 109 -1.43 8.79 9.06
C TYR A 109 -2.61 7.94 9.53
N ASN A 110 -3.52 8.53 10.31
CA ASN A 110 -4.71 7.82 10.79
C ASN A 110 -5.67 7.43 9.64
N GLY A 111 -5.66 8.19 8.55
CA GLY A 111 -6.57 7.99 7.43
C GLY A 111 -8.01 8.41 7.72
N PRO A 112 -8.90 8.22 6.73
CA PRO A 112 -10.27 8.73 6.79
C PRO A 112 -11.12 8.03 7.85
N THR A 113 -12.06 8.80 8.42
CA THR A 113 -13.11 8.33 9.32
C THR A 113 -14.48 8.66 8.72
N PRO A 114 -15.36 7.67 8.48
CA PRO A 114 -15.14 6.23 8.70
C PRO A 114 -14.05 5.65 7.78
N PRO A 115 -13.37 4.57 8.21
CA PRO A 115 -12.30 3.99 7.41
C PRO A 115 -12.86 3.33 6.14
N PHE A 116 -12.50 3.84 4.99
CA PHE A 116 -12.83 3.27 3.67
C PHE A 116 -11.57 2.97 2.84
N TYR A 117 -10.43 3.56 3.22
CA TYR A 117 -9.12 3.35 2.63
C TYR A 117 -8.03 3.62 3.68
N PRO A 118 -6.84 2.99 3.60
CA PRO A 118 -5.74 3.27 4.53
C PRO A 118 -5.27 4.72 4.46
N GLY A 119 -4.78 5.25 5.59
CA GLY A 119 -4.08 6.53 5.65
C GLY A 119 -2.78 6.52 4.85
N VAL A 120 -2.03 7.60 4.91
CA VAL A 120 -0.71 7.69 4.26
C VAL A 120 0.29 6.81 5.03
N PRO A 121 1.07 5.92 4.37
CA PRO A 121 2.03 5.10 5.10
C PRO A 121 3.17 5.94 5.65
N MET A 122 3.60 5.65 6.87
CA MET A 122 4.85 6.17 7.42
C MET A 122 6.01 5.75 6.51
N THR A 123 7.08 6.55 6.43
CA THR A 123 8.21 6.46 5.48
C THR A 123 7.91 6.97 4.06
N SER A 124 6.69 7.42 3.77
CA SER A 124 6.32 7.96 2.46
C SER A 124 6.51 9.49 2.33
N GLU A 125 6.99 10.15 3.38
CA GLU A 125 7.02 11.61 3.48
C GLU A 125 7.78 12.28 2.34
N LEU A 126 8.85 11.66 1.86
CA LEU A 126 9.65 12.20 0.75
C LEU A 126 8.94 12.16 -0.61
N ASP A 127 7.93 11.30 -0.75
CA ASP A 127 7.12 11.16 -1.96
C ASP A 127 5.76 11.88 -1.86
N GLN A 128 5.44 12.49 -0.71
CA GLN A 128 4.15 13.14 -0.45
C GLN A 128 3.94 14.48 -1.16
N GLY A 129 4.96 15.04 -1.79
CA GLY A 129 4.89 16.37 -2.43
C GLY A 129 3.73 16.58 -3.42
N GLN A 130 3.14 15.51 -3.94
CA GLN A 130 1.96 15.57 -4.79
C GLN A 130 0.64 15.67 -4.01
N SER A 131 0.64 15.31 -2.72
CA SER A 131 -0.56 15.26 -1.86
C SER A 131 -0.74 16.50 -0.99
N ILE A 132 0.30 17.35 -0.89
CA ILE A 132 0.37 18.48 0.06
C ILE A 132 0.12 19.85 -0.62
N GLY A 133 -0.19 19.86 -1.92
CA GLY A 133 -0.42 21.12 -2.65
C GLY A 133 -1.62 21.92 -2.14
N VAL A 134 -1.48 23.26 -2.16
CA VAL A 134 -2.53 24.22 -1.80
C VAL A 134 -3.81 24.04 -2.63
N VAL A 135 -3.67 23.56 -3.86
CA VAL A 135 -4.80 23.26 -4.74
C VAL A 135 -4.96 21.75 -4.82
N PRO A 136 -6.18 21.21 -4.65
CA PRO A 136 -6.41 19.78 -4.82
C PRO A 136 -5.88 19.34 -6.19
N ASN A 137 -5.12 18.24 -6.22
CA ASN A 137 -4.52 17.76 -7.46
C ASN A 137 -5.62 17.56 -8.54
N PRO A 138 -5.55 18.23 -9.69
CA PRO A 138 -6.58 18.16 -10.73
C PRO A 138 -6.84 16.74 -11.23
N GLN A 139 -5.84 15.84 -11.16
CA GLN A 139 -5.97 14.46 -11.57
C GLN A 139 -7.08 13.72 -10.78
N TYR A 140 -7.29 14.09 -9.52
CA TYR A 140 -8.33 13.46 -8.68
C TYR A 140 -9.61 14.29 -8.66
N THR A 141 -9.49 15.59 -8.52
CA THR A 141 -10.64 16.51 -8.37
C THR A 141 -11.45 16.64 -9.64
N THR A 142 -10.81 16.65 -10.82
CA THR A 142 -11.51 16.69 -12.10
C THR A 142 -12.46 15.51 -12.27
N PHE A 143 -12.07 14.32 -11.80
CA PHE A 143 -12.95 13.15 -11.82
C PHE A 143 -14.22 13.38 -10.99
N PHE A 144 -14.10 13.88 -9.76
CA PHE A 144 -15.27 14.15 -8.93
C PHE A 144 -16.14 15.25 -9.50
N ALA A 145 -15.53 16.40 -9.91
CA ALA A 145 -16.27 17.52 -10.46
C ALA A 145 -17.02 17.14 -11.74
N ASN A 146 -16.37 16.45 -12.68
CA ASN A 146 -16.96 16.17 -14.00
C ASN A 146 -17.84 14.91 -13.99
N THR A 147 -17.40 13.85 -13.35
CA THR A 147 -18.05 12.53 -13.49
C THR A 147 -19.02 12.26 -12.34
N VAL A 148 -18.59 12.48 -11.10
CA VAL A 148 -19.40 12.11 -9.93
C VAL A 148 -20.47 13.15 -9.66
N PHE A 149 -20.08 14.39 -9.40
CA PHE A 149 -21.01 15.47 -9.01
C PHE A 149 -21.55 16.26 -10.19
N GLN A 150 -20.90 16.20 -11.36
CA GLN A 150 -21.26 16.96 -12.56
C GLN A 150 -21.37 18.48 -12.28
N ASN A 151 -20.46 18.98 -11.45
CA ASN A 151 -20.35 20.37 -11.01
C ASN A 151 -18.87 20.79 -11.10
N LEU A 152 -18.54 21.62 -12.10
CA LEU A 152 -17.17 22.08 -12.32
C LEU A 152 -16.64 23.01 -11.22
N ASN A 153 -17.55 23.58 -10.42
CA ASN A 153 -17.24 24.45 -9.28
C ASN A 153 -17.44 23.70 -7.94
N TYR A 154 -17.33 22.36 -7.93
CA TYR A 154 -17.49 21.58 -6.72
C TYR A 154 -16.46 22.01 -5.67
N ASP A 155 -16.95 22.33 -4.47
CA ASP A 155 -16.10 22.67 -3.33
C ASP A 155 -15.72 21.39 -2.57
N PHE A 156 -14.45 21.00 -2.66
CA PHE A 156 -13.93 19.78 -2.05
C PHE A 156 -13.88 19.80 -0.51
N HIS A 157 -14.04 20.99 0.14
CA HIS A 157 -14.23 21.05 1.59
C HIS A 157 -15.58 20.47 2.03
N THR A 158 -16.56 20.45 1.12
CA THR A 158 -17.90 19.91 1.39
C THR A 158 -18.00 18.42 1.18
N PHE A 159 -16.92 17.75 0.70
CA PHE A 159 -16.94 16.30 0.49
C PHE A 159 -17.13 15.58 1.83
N ASN A 160 -18.25 14.85 1.95
CA ASN A 160 -18.64 14.11 3.14
C ASN A 160 -18.27 12.63 2.99
N PHE A 161 -17.29 12.16 3.75
CA PHE A 161 -16.77 10.80 3.62
C PHE A 161 -17.76 9.71 4.10
N GLU A 162 -18.78 10.06 4.89
CA GLU A 162 -19.83 9.12 5.27
C GLU A 162 -20.81 8.81 4.15
N THR A 163 -21.05 9.77 3.26
CA THR A 163 -22.09 9.68 2.22
C THR A 163 -21.52 9.69 0.80
N ASP A 164 -20.52 10.53 0.51
CA ASP A 164 -20.08 10.78 -0.86
C ASP A 164 -19.19 9.66 -1.41
N VAL A 165 -18.53 8.88 -0.53
CA VAL A 165 -17.81 7.67 -0.94
C VAL A 165 -18.80 6.65 -1.48
N ASP A 166 -19.86 6.34 -0.73
CA ASP A 166 -20.89 5.40 -1.17
C ASP A 166 -21.65 5.92 -2.39
N PHE A 167 -21.94 7.23 -2.45
CA PHE A 167 -22.53 7.86 -3.63
C PHE A 167 -21.64 7.67 -4.86
N THR A 168 -20.32 7.87 -4.71
CA THR A 168 -19.35 7.71 -5.80
C THR A 168 -19.32 6.27 -6.30
N LEU A 169 -19.24 5.30 -5.41
CA LEU A 169 -19.20 3.88 -5.77
C LEU A 169 -20.45 3.45 -6.55
N ASN A 170 -21.63 3.88 -6.09
CA ASN A 170 -22.91 3.49 -6.66
C ASN A 170 -23.40 4.37 -7.82
N LYS A 171 -22.65 5.42 -8.19
CA LYS A 171 -22.99 6.26 -9.36
C LYS A 171 -23.01 5.42 -10.62
N VAL A 172 -24.13 5.44 -11.33
CA VAL A 172 -24.29 4.68 -12.59
C VAL A 172 -23.83 5.50 -13.78
N PHE A 173 -23.02 4.90 -14.64
CA PHE A 173 -22.59 5.45 -15.91
C PHE A 173 -22.65 4.36 -17.00
N GLY A 174 -23.38 4.60 -18.08
CA GLY A 174 -23.51 3.62 -19.16
C GLY A 174 -24.22 2.30 -18.77
N GLY A 175 -24.98 2.29 -17.67
CA GLY A 175 -25.68 1.10 -17.17
C GLY A 175 -24.92 0.34 -16.07
N GLU A 176 -23.67 0.69 -15.81
CA GLU A 176 -22.83 0.06 -14.79
C GLU A 176 -22.47 1.05 -13.68
N THR A 177 -22.18 0.56 -12.47
CA THR A 177 -21.68 1.40 -11.38
C THR A 177 -20.24 1.84 -11.64
N LEU A 178 -19.86 3.03 -11.13
CA LEU A 178 -18.46 3.46 -11.21
C LEU A 178 -17.54 2.48 -10.47
N GLU A 179 -17.98 1.84 -9.39
CA GLU A 179 -17.24 0.78 -8.71
C GLU A 179 -16.89 -0.35 -9.68
N PHE A 180 -17.87 -0.90 -10.39
CA PHE A 180 -17.64 -1.95 -11.38
C PHE A 180 -16.70 -1.50 -12.51
N ILE A 181 -16.84 -0.24 -12.98
CA ILE A 181 -16.04 0.27 -14.09
C ILE A 181 -14.57 0.46 -13.69
N HIS A 182 -14.32 1.00 -12.49
CA HIS A 182 -12.99 1.49 -12.09
C HIS A 182 -12.23 0.56 -11.15
N ASN A 183 -12.92 -0.14 -10.24
CA ASN A 183 -12.23 -1.01 -9.29
C ASN A 183 -11.83 -2.35 -9.90
N ALA A 184 -10.76 -2.93 -9.35
CA ALA A 184 -10.19 -4.19 -9.78
C ALA A 184 -9.94 -5.11 -8.57
N ASP A 185 -10.87 -5.10 -7.61
CA ASP A 185 -10.75 -5.77 -6.31
C ASP A 185 -11.54 -7.08 -6.18
N ASN A 186 -12.03 -7.62 -7.31
CA ASN A 186 -12.63 -8.95 -7.30
C ASN A 186 -11.57 -10.02 -7.04
N PRO A 187 -11.69 -10.83 -5.93
CA PRO A 187 -10.72 -11.86 -5.61
C PRO A 187 -10.86 -13.14 -6.45
N ASP A 188 -11.91 -13.25 -7.27
CA ASP A 188 -12.11 -14.40 -8.15
C ASP A 188 -11.13 -14.38 -9.33
N LEU A 189 -10.10 -15.19 -9.21
CA LEU A 189 -9.08 -15.44 -10.22
C LEU A 189 -9.08 -16.91 -10.68
N ILE A 190 -10.21 -17.63 -10.51
CA ILE A 190 -10.31 -19.07 -10.84
C ILE A 190 -9.99 -19.31 -12.31
N ALA A 191 -10.55 -18.52 -13.24
CA ALA A 191 -10.33 -18.69 -14.66
C ALA A 191 -8.85 -18.48 -15.04
N PHE A 192 -8.22 -17.41 -14.51
CA PHE A 192 -6.80 -17.14 -14.72
C PHE A 192 -5.91 -18.27 -14.19
N LYS A 193 -6.16 -18.75 -12.98
CA LYS A 193 -5.44 -19.90 -12.40
C LYS A 193 -5.63 -21.17 -13.20
N ALA A 194 -6.87 -21.48 -13.63
CA ALA A 194 -7.22 -22.73 -14.29
C ALA A 194 -6.48 -22.92 -15.64
N ARG A 195 -6.17 -21.81 -16.33
CA ARG A 195 -5.36 -21.86 -17.56
C ARG A 195 -3.84 -21.89 -17.32
N GLY A 196 -3.39 -21.88 -16.07
CA GLY A 196 -1.98 -21.89 -15.70
C GLY A 196 -1.33 -20.52 -15.55
N GLY A 197 -2.10 -19.44 -15.61
CA GLY A 197 -1.60 -18.07 -15.49
C GLY A 197 -0.79 -17.83 -14.22
N LYS A 198 0.22 -16.98 -14.30
CA LYS A 198 1.11 -16.59 -13.20
C LYS A 198 1.09 -15.07 -13.01
N MET A 199 1.01 -14.61 -11.77
CA MET A 199 1.00 -13.19 -11.46
C MET A 199 2.01 -12.85 -10.36
N ILE A 200 2.87 -11.89 -10.62
CA ILE A 200 3.71 -11.24 -9.62
C ILE A 200 3.17 -9.84 -9.38
N VAL A 201 2.89 -9.55 -8.11
CA VAL A 201 2.54 -8.21 -7.63
C VAL A 201 3.70 -7.71 -6.79
N TRP A 202 4.10 -6.45 -6.95
CA TRP A 202 5.05 -5.81 -6.05
C TRP A 202 4.57 -4.42 -5.67
N HIS A 203 4.94 -3.98 -4.45
CA HIS A 203 4.58 -2.65 -3.96
C HIS A 203 5.68 -2.10 -3.07
N GLY A 204 5.95 -0.80 -3.18
CA GLY A 204 6.85 -0.10 -2.27
C GLY A 204 6.14 0.24 -0.97
N TRP A 205 6.76 -0.04 0.18
CA TRP A 205 6.19 0.28 1.49
C TRP A 205 5.99 1.78 1.73
N SER A 206 6.77 2.62 1.04
CA SER A 206 6.73 4.08 1.15
C SER A 206 5.87 4.75 0.08
N ASP A 207 4.94 4.02 -0.53
CA ASP A 207 4.07 4.56 -1.58
C ASP A 207 2.90 5.37 -0.99
N PRO A 208 2.87 6.72 -1.16
CA PRO A 208 1.80 7.55 -0.64
C PRO A 208 0.55 7.57 -1.53
N LEU A 209 0.65 7.12 -2.78
CA LEU A 209 -0.46 7.18 -3.74
C LEU A 209 -1.38 5.98 -3.59
N PRO A 210 -1.20 4.83 -4.26
CA PRO A 210 -1.84 3.61 -3.78
C PRO A 210 -1.13 3.14 -2.50
N ASN A 211 -1.90 2.75 -1.50
CA ASN A 211 -1.30 2.31 -0.25
C ASN A 211 -0.95 0.81 -0.32
N PRO A 212 0.28 0.38 0.06
CA PRO A 212 0.66 -1.03 0.06
C PRO A 212 -0.25 -1.91 0.94
N VAL A 213 -0.87 -1.36 1.99
CA VAL A 213 -1.84 -2.07 2.82
C VAL A 213 -3.08 -2.48 2.02
N ASP A 214 -3.53 -1.67 1.06
CA ASP A 214 -4.64 -2.04 0.17
C ASP A 214 -4.26 -3.20 -0.77
N THR A 215 -3.00 -3.25 -1.22
CA THR A 215 -2.47 -4.39 -1.99
C THR A 215 -2.39 -5.66 -1.17
N ILE A 216 -1.92 -5.58 0.07
CA ILE A 216 -1.90 -6.72 1.01
C ILE A 216 -3.32 -7.23 1.22
N ARG A 217 -4.27 -6.34 1.50
CA ARG A 217 -5.69 -6.69 1.67
C ARG A 217 -6.24 -7.44 0.46
N TYR A 218 -5.99 -6.95 -0.75
CA TYR A 218 -6.43 -7.66 -1.95
C TYR A 218 -5.79 -9.06 -2.06
N TYR A 219 -4.48 -9.18 -1.79
CA TYR A 219 -3.81 -10.48 -1.76
C TYR A 219 -4.45 -11.44 -0.75
N GLU A 220 -4.74 -10.97 0.46
CA GLU A 220 -5.38 -11.73 1.52
C GLU A 220 -6.85 -12.09 1.18
N ASP A 221 -7.59 -11.20 0.52
CA ASP A 221 -8.92 -11.48 -0.02
C ASP A 221 -8.86 -12.63 -1.05
N VAL A 222 -7.86 -12.65 -1.93
CA VAL A 222 -7.64 -13.76 -2.87
C VAL A 222 -7.29 -15.06 -2.12
N VAL A 223 -6.40 -15.01 -1.13
CA VAL A 223 -6.06 -16.17 -0.29
C VAL A 223 -7.30 -16.74 0.40
N ALA A 224 -8.12 -15.89 1.00
CA ALA A 224 -9.36 -16.27 1.66
C ALA A 224 -10.38 -16.86 0.67
N TYR A 225 -10.53 -16.25 -0.50
CA TYR A 225 -11.44 -16.73 -1.54
C TYR A 225 -11.08 -18.15 -1.99
N PHE A 226 -9.83 -18.41 -2.30
CA PHE A 226 -9.37 -19.76 -2.70
C PHE A 226 -9.42 -20.77 -1.56
N GLY A 227 -9.21 -20.36 -0.32
CA GLY A 227 -9.39 -21.20 0.86
C GLY A 227 -10.82 -21.69 1.05
N ASN A 228 -11.80 -20.82 0.83
CA ASN A 228 -13.21 -21.14 0.96
C ASN A 228 -13.75 -22.03 -0.18
N GLN A 229 -13.06 -22.09 -1.33
CA GLN A 229 -13.41 -22.94 -2.46
C GLN A 229 -12.92 -24.40 -2.30
N SER A 230 -12.37 -24.78 -1.15
CA SER A 230 -11.92 -26.17 -0.92
C SER A 230 -13.10 -27.14 -0.87
N PRO A 231 -13.11 -28.26 -1.64
CA PRO A 231 -14.25 -29.18 -1.74
C PRO A 231 -14.68 -29.85 -0.41
N ASN A 232 -13.84 -29.80 0.61
CA ASN A 232 -14.07 -30.47 1.88
C ASN A 232 -14.62 -29.57 2.99
N GLY A 233 -14.99 -28.29 2.69
CA GLY A 233 -15.57 -27.41 3.70
C GLY A 233 -14.70 -27.20 4.96
N VAL A 234 -13.45 -27.66 4.91
CA VAL A 234 -12.51 -27.43 5.99
C VAL A 234 -12.12 -25.96 5.86
N GLY A 235 -12.72 -25.15 6.71
CA GLY A 235 -12.30 -23.77 6.90
C GLY A 235 -10.79 -23.68 7.13
N PRO A 236 -10.23 -22.49 7.23
CA PRO A 236 -8.78 -22.29 7.24
C PRO A 236 -8.13 -23.29 8.17
N SER A 237 -7.24 -24.11 7.63
CA SER A 237 -6.36 -24.90 8.47
C SER A 237 -5.73 -23.91 9.44
N THR A 238 -5.83 -24.18 10.74
CA THR A 238 -5.34 -23.31 11.82
C THR A 238 -3.85 -22.99 11.73
N ASN A 239 -3.16 -23.49 10.71
CA ASN A 239 -1.75 -23.26 10.39
C ASN A 239 -1.52 -22.38 9.14
N GLY A 240 -2.55 -21.86 8.48
CA GLY A 240 -2.41 -20.95 7.31
C GLY A 240 -1.78 -21.57 6.04
N ARG A 241 -0.96 -22.59 6.19
CA ARG A 241 -0.13 -23.16 5.11
C ARG A 241 -0.90 -23.78 3.95
N GLY A 242 -2.08 -24.29 4.20
CA GLY A 242 -2.90 -24.94 3.15
C GLY A 242 -3.60 -23.94 2.21
N GLN A 243 -3.89 -22.73 2.66
CA GLN A 243 -4.50 -21.66 1.86
C GLN A 243 -3.42 -20.90 1.07
N GLU A 244 -2.31 -20.57 1.73
CA GLU A 244 -1.16 -19.90 1.12
C GLU A 244 -0.62 -20.70 -0.06
N THR A 245 -0.47 -22.01 0.06
CA THR A 245 0.01 -22.87 -1.03
C THR A 245 -0.87 -22.79 -2.27
N LYS A 246 -2.20 -22.72 -2.16
CA LYS A 246 -3.09 -22.67 -3.32
C LYS A 246 -3.02 -21.33 -4.07
N THR A 247 -2.93 -20.23 -3.36
CA THR A 247 -2.76 -18.91 -3.96
C THR A 247 -1.34 -18.73 -4.46
N SER A 248 -0.36 -19.19 -3.70
CA SER A 248 1.05 -19.11 -4.07
C SER A 248 1.44 -19.95 -5.30
N ASP A 249 0.59 -20.86 -5.78
CA ASP A 249 0.80 -21.56 -7.04
C ASP A 249 0.72 -20.66 -8.28
N PHE A 250 0.07 -19.50 -8.16
CA PHE A 250 -0.17 -18.60 -9.29
C PHE A 250 -0.05 -17.10 -8.97
N LEU A 251 0.01 -16.71 -7.70
CA LEU A 251 0.12 -15.30 -7.26
C LEU A 251 1.23 -15.15 -6.20
N ARG A 252 2.13 -14.20 -6.42
CA ARG A 252 3.18 -13.77 -5.48
C ARG A 252 3.06 -12.28 -5.23
N LEU A 253 3.29 -11.87 -3.97
CA LEU A 253 3.37 -10.45 -3.57
C LEU A 253 4.74 -10.17 -2.98
N PHE A 254 5.40 -9.11 -3.43
CA PHE A 254 6.67 -8.61 -2.92
C PHE A 254 6.54 -7.18 -2.43
N LEU A 255 6.98 -6.91 -1.20
CA LEU A 255 6.90 -5.60 -0.56
C LEU A 255 8.32 -5.06 -0.36
N LEU A 256 8.61 -3.90 -0.94
CA LEU A 256 9.95 -3.32 -1.00
C LEU A 256 10.10 -2.20 0.04
N PRO A 257 11.01 -2.36 1.04
CA PRO A 257 11.25 -1.34 2.05
C PRO A 257 11.75 -0.03 1.47
N ASN A 258 11.26 1.10 1.97
CA ASN A 258 11.68 2.45 1.57
C ASN A 258 11.61 2.71 0.05
N VAL A 259 10.70 2.04 -0.66
CA VAL A 259 10.42 2.28 -2.06
C VAL A 259 9.08 3.00 -2.19
N GLY A 260 9.06 4.09 -2.95
CA GLY A 260 7.87 4.89 -3.24
C GLY A 260 7.05 4.35 -4.42
N HIS A 261 6.22 5.23 -5.02
CA HIS A 261 5.35 4.86 -6.13
C HIS A 261 6.15 4.46 -7.38
N CYS A 262 5.93 3.26 -7.89
CA CYS A 262 6.53 2.71 -9.11
C CYS A 262 8.08 2.68 -9.14
N GLY A 263 8.74 2.73 -8.01
CA GLY A 263 10.21 2.72 -7.91
C GLY A 263 10.79 4.04 -7.40
N GLY A 264 12.11 4.14 -7.36
CA GLY A 264 12.77 5.36 -6.90
C GLY A 264 12.69 5.54 -5.39
N GLY A 265 13.27 4.61 -4.64
CA GLY A 265 13.34 4.73 -3.19
C GLY A 265 13.95 6.04 -2.76
N ALA A 266 13.14 6.93 -2.19
CA ALA A 266 13.54 8.27 -1.80
C ALA A 266 14.67 8.24 -0.77
N ALA A 267 14.71 7.24 0.11
CA ALA A 267 15.69 7.23 1.17
C ALA A 267 16.23 5.84 1.48
N GLY A 268 17.25 5.44 0.77
CA GLY A 268 18.03 4.26 1.13
C GLY A 268 17.46 2.91 0.69
N GLY A 269 16.22 2.83 0.20
CA GLY A 269 15.63 1.62 -0.33
C GLY A 269 16.29 1.13 -1.63
N PRO A 270 16.02 -0.09 -2.07
CA PRO A 270 16.48 -0.60 -3.35
C PRO A 270 15.93 0.24 -4.51
N ASN A 271 16.67 0.31 -5.61
CA ASN A 271 16.27 1.00 -6.82
C ASN A 271 16.45 0.15 -8.09
N THR A 272 16.79 -1.11 -7.93
CA THR A 272 16.96 -2.06 -9.04
C THR A 272 16.57 -3.47 -8.57
N TRP A 273 15.70 -4.13 -9.34
CA TRP A 273 15.28 -5.53 -9.15
C TRP A 273 14.77 -6.10 -10.48
N ASP A 274 14.86 -7.41 -10.64
CA ASP A 274 14.43 -8.09 -11.86
C ASP A 274 13.26 -9.05 -11.57
N LEU A 275 12.05 -8.55 -11.76
CA LEU A 275 10.83 -9.32 -11.66
C LEU A 275 10.38 -9.91 -13.00
N VAL A 276 10.89 -9.38 -14.11
CA VAL A 276 10.53 -9.88 -15.44
C VAL A 276 11.12 -11.26 -15.67
N SER A 277 12.45 -11.41 -15.47
CA SER A 277 13.09 -12.73 -15.58
C SER A 277 12.52 -13.75 -14.58
N ALA A 278 12.16 -13.29 -13.36
CA ALA A 278 11.52 -14.16 -12.38
C ALA A 278 10.14 -14.64 -12.82
N LEU A 279 9.34 -13.78 -13.47
CA LEU A 279 8.06 -14.15 -14.03
C LEU A 279 8.21 -15.09 -15.23
N GLU A 280 9.15 -14.82 -16.13
CA GLU A 280 9.46 -15.70 -17.28
C GLU A 280 9.83 -17.11 -16.81
N GLN A 281 10.77 -17.25 -15.86
CA GLN A 281 11.13 -18.55 -15.29
C GLN A 281 9.95 -19.26 -14.62
N TRP A 282 9.04 -18.50 -14.01
CA TRP A 282 7.85 -19.10 -13.41
C TRP A 282 6.85 -19.60 -14.44
N VAL A 283 6.62 -18.85 -15.52
CA VAL A 283 5.70 -19.23 -16.60
C VAL A 283 6.27 -20.38 -17.42
N GLU A 284 7.55 -20.31 -17.80
CA GLU A 284 8.16 -21.24 -18.76
C GLU A 284 8.69 -22.52 -18.10
N ASP A 285 9.32 -22.38 -16.91
CA ASP A 285 9.99 -23.48 -16.22
C ASP A 285 9.24 -23.97 -14.96
N GLY A 286 8.18 -23.26 -14.54
CA GLY A 286 7.43 -23.57 -13.33
C GLY A 286 8.14 -23.19 -12.01
N ASN A 287 9.26 -22.44 -12.10
CA ASN A 287 10.05 -22.03 -10.92
C ASN A 287 9.44 -20.78 -10.26
N ALA A 288 8.56 -20.98 -9.29
CA ALA A 288 7.95 -19.89 -8.54
C ALA A 288 9.00 -19.11 -7.72
N PRO A 289 9.06 -17.78 -7.80
CA PRO A 289 10.01 -17.01 -7.00
C PRO A 289 9.56 -16.92 -5.54
N ASP A 290 10.37 -17.42 -4.60
CA ASP A 290 10.15 -17.23 -3.17
C ASP A 290 10.88 -16.00 -2.63
N GLU A 291 11.88 -15.51 -3.35
CA GLU A 291 12.63 -14.29 -3.10
C GLU A 291 13.11 -13.64 -4.39
N ILE A 292 13.33 -12.33 -4.33
CA ILE A 292 13.95 -11.52 -5.40
C ILE A 292 15.09 -10.74 -4.78
N ILE A 293 16.27 -10.78 -5.37
CA ILE A 293 17.37 -9.94 -4.91
C ILE A 293 17.22 -8.53 -5.49
N ALA A 294 16.97 -7.58 -4.60
CA ALA A 294 16.93 -6.17 -4.95
C ALA A 294 18.26 -5.48 -4.58
N SER A 295 18.64 -4.48 -5.36
CA SER A 295 19.92 -3.77 -5.20
C SER A 295 19.70 -2.27 -5.03
N ARG A 296 20.57 -1.64 -4.23
CA ARG A 296 20.79 -0.20 -4.24
C ARG A 296 22.01 0.12 -5.09
N VAL A 297 21.78 0.85 -6.17
CA VAL A 297 22.84 1.26 -7.11
C VAL A 297 23.04 2.76 -7.01
N ASN A 298 24.26 3.20 -6.68
CA ASN A 298 24.66 4.60 -6.63
C ASN A 298 25.82 4.83 -7.60
N GLY A 299 25.64 5.76 -8.56
CA GLY A 299 26.68 6.06 -9.55
C GLY A 299 27.17 4.84 -10.35
N GLY A 300 26.28 3.86 -10.62
CA GLY A 300 26.63 2.61 -11.32
C GLY A 300 27.28 1.53 -10.44
N VAL A 301 27.43 1.78 -9.14
CA VAL A 301 28.01 0.81 -8.19
C VAL A 301 26.89 0.27 -7.30
N VAL A 302 26.83 -1.06 -7.16
CA VAL A 302 25.94 -1.71 -6.18
C VAL A 302 26.51 -1.45 -4.79
N THR A 303 25.74 -0.75 -3.94
CA THR A 303 26.14 -0.40 -2.57
C THR A 303 25.45 -1.26 -1.51
N ARG A 304 24.31 -1.88 -1.85
CA ARG A 304 23.56 -2.79 -0.98
C ARG A 304 22.77 -3.77 -1.84
N THR A 305 22.67 -5.00 -1.38
CA THR A 305 21.72 -6.01 -1.86
C THR A 305 20.84 -6.49 -0.72
N ARG A 306 19.57 -6.85 -1.02
CA ARG A 306 18.62 -7.35 -0.04
C ARG A 306 17.69 -8.37 -0.69
N PRO A 307 17.41 -9.52 -0.07
CA PRO A 307 16.34 -10.38 -0.54
C PRO A 307 15.00 -9.72 -0.20
N ILE A 308 14.13 -9.59 -1.18
CA ILE A 308 12.72 -9.25 -1.00
C ILE A 308 11.96 -10.57 -1.02
N CYS A 309 11.39 -10.94 0.11
CA CYS A 309 10.75 -12.24 0.29
C CYS A 309 9.29 -12.18 -0.20
N ALA A 310 8.80 -13.30 -0.76
CA ALA A 310 7.39 -13.42 -1.09
C ALA A 310 6.55 -13.35 0.20
N TYR A 311 5.61 -12.41 0.24
CA TYR A 311 4.69 -12.21 1.38
C TYR A 311 3.93 -13.52 1.72
N PRO A 312 3.77 -13.90 2.99
CA PRO A 312 4.02 -13.10 4.20
C PRO A 312 5.43 -13.24 4.80
N ASN A 313 6.40 -13.86 4.09
CA ASN A 313 7.77 -13.94 4.58
C ASN A 313 8.45 -12.57 4.58
N VAL A 314 9.41 -12.40 5.49
CA VAL A 314 10.25 -11.19 5.60
C VAL A 314 11.73 -11.58 5.58
N ALA A 315 12.59 -10.67 5.14
CA ALA A 315 14.03 -10.85 5.19
C ALA A 315 14.52 -10.68 6.63
N ARG A 316 15.21 -11.67 7.18
CA ARG A 316 15.83 -11.59 8.50
C ARG A 316 17.35 -11.73 8.40
N TYR A 317 18.05 -10.76 8.98
CA TYR A 317 19.50 -10.81 9.08
C TYR A 317 19.96 -11.98 9.97
N VAL A 318 20.98 -12.75 9.52
CA VAL A 318 21.47 -13.94 10.24
C VAL A 318 22.38 -13.61 11.42
N GLY A 319 22.69 -12.32 11.66
CA GLY A 319 23.49 -11.85 12.79
C GLY A 319 25.00 -11.84 12.53
N SER A 320 25.45 -12.13 11.32
CA SER A 320 26.88 -12.10 10.94
C SER A 320 27.03 -11.73 9.46
N GLY A 321 28.20 -11.17 9.12
CA GLY A 321 28.50 -10.66 7.77
C GLY A 321 28.06 -9.21 7.58
N SER A 322 28.14 -8.69 6.33
CA SER A 322 27.70 -7.34 6.01
C SER A 322 26.17 -7.26 5.96
N ILE A 323 25.60 -6.24 6.59
CA ILE A 323 24.18 -5.91 6.46
C ILE A 323 23.79 -5.38 5.05
N ASP A 324 24.77 -5.11 4.23
CA ASP A 324 24.60 -4.65 2.83
C ASP A 324 24.70 -5.79 1.81
N ASP A 325 24.79 -7.06 2.28
CA ASP A 325 24.90 -8.24 1.42
C ASP A 325 23.71 -9.18 1.66
N ALA A 326 22.93 -9.42 0.61
CA ALA A 326 21.75 -10.29 0.64
C ALA A 326 22.06 -11.71 1.13
N ALA A 327 23.30 -12.22 0.92
CA ALA A 327 23.71 -13.56 1.38
C ALA A 327 23.67 -13.73 2.90
N ASN A 328 23.59 -12.64 3.66
CA ASN A 328 23.52 -12.66 5.12
C ASN A 328 22.08 -12.52 5.66
N PHE A 329 21.09 -12.77 4.80
CA PHE A 329 19.66 -12.76 5.16
C PHE A 329 19.00 -14.06 4.77
N VAL A 330 17.90 -14.37 5.44
CA VAL A 330 17.02 -15.51 5.13
C VAL A 330 15.57 -15.04 5.09
N CYS A 331 14.80 -15.60 4.15
CA CYS A 331 13.36 -15.40 4.11
C CYS A 331 12.66 -16.33 5.09
N GLU A 332 11.96 -15.78 6.06
CA GLU A 332 11.20 -16.58 7.03
C GLU A 332 9.85 -15.92 7.36
N LEU A 333 8.90 -16.75 7.80
CA LEU A 333 7.64 -16.25 8.34
C LEU A 333 7.93 -15.45 9.61
N LYS A 334 7.47 -14.21 9.63
CA LYS A 334 7.49 -13.42 10.85
C LYS A 334 6.57 -14.07 11.88
N GLY A 335 7.08 -14.27 13.10
CA GLY A 335 6.24 -14.73 14.22
C GLY A 335 5.06 -13.76 14.40
N LYS A 336 3.90 -14.28 14.83
CA LYS A 336 2.70 -13.46 15.11
C LYS A 336 3.02 -12.44 16.20
N ASP A 337 3.50 -11.28 15.79
CA ASP A 337 3.71 -10.12 16.67
C ASP A 337 2.40 -9.36 16.86
N ARG A 338 2.28 -8.59 17.97
CA ARG A 338 1.11 -7.80 18.35
C ARG A 338 0.58 -6.85 17.26
N ALA A 339 1.34 -6.59 16.19
CA ALA A 339 0.92 -5.73 15.10
C ALA A 339 -0.28 -6.31 14.30
N ASP A 340 -0.40 -7.64 14.24
CA ASP A 340 -1.58 -8.29 13.64
C ASP A 340 -2.87 -8.09 14.46
N GLN A 341 -2.75 -7.61 15.70
CA GLN A 341 -3.89 -7.29 16.58
C GLN A 341 -4.24 -5.80 16.62
N ALA A 342 -3.35 -4.92 16.16
CA ALA A 342 -3.54 -3.47 16.24
C ALA A 342 -4.28 -2.88 15.03
N SER A 343 -4.51 -3.64 13.96
CA SER A 343 -5.33 -3.18 12.83
C SER A 343 -6.83 -3.23 13.20
N GLY A 344 -7.26 -2.38 14.13
CA GLY A 344 -8.69 -2.06 14.32
C GLY A 344 -9.40 -1.61 13.02
N PHE A 345 -8.62 -1.48 11.96
CA PHE A 345 -9.02 -1.25 10.59
C PHE A 345 -9.77 -2.45 9.98
N GLU A 346 -9.40 -3.69 10.31
CA GLU A 346 -10.01 -4.91 9.77
C GLU A 346 -11.48 -5.06 10.19
N ASN A 347 -11.83 -4.72 11.43
CA ASN A 347 -13.19 -4.92 11.94
C ASN A 347 -14.21 -3.92 11.38
N GLY A 348 -13.79 -2.72 10.98
CA GLY A 348 -14.70 -1.69 10.43
C GLY A 348 -15.06 -1.92 8.96
N LEU A 349 -14.14 -2.47 8.18
CA LEU A 349 -14.34 -2.72 6.74
C LEU A 349 -15.02 -4.06 6.47
N GLN A 350 -14.69 -5.12 7.22
CA GLN A 350 -15.33 -6.43 7.10
C GLN A 350 -16.85 -6.39 7.38
N GLY A 351 -17.31 -5.53 8.28
CA GLY A 351 -18.73 -5.35 8.56
C GLY A 351 -19.56 -4.81 7.38
N ARG A 352 -18.95 -3.96 6.54
CA ARG A 352 -19.62 -3.38 5.36
C ARG A 352 -19.58 -4.30 4.14
N ASP A 353 -18.47 -5.01 3.90
CA ASP A 353 -18.34 -5.95 2.79
C ASP A 353 -19.27 -7.16 2.94
N ASN A 354 -19.49 -7.66 4.16
CA ASN A 354 -20.43 -8.75 4.41
C ASN A 354 -21.90 -8.36 4.19
N ALA A 355 -22.28 -7.11 4.44
CA ALA A 355 -23.63 -6.61 4.16
C ALA A 355 -23.90 -6.49 2.64
N ARG A 356 -22.87 -6.21 1.83
CA ARG A 356 -23.00 -6.08 0.36
C ARG A 356 -23.07 -7.44 -0.36
N ARG A 357 -22.45 -8.49 0.19
CA ARG A 357 -22.46 -9.85 -0.43
C ARG A 357 -23.77 -10.62 -0.26
N GLN A 358 -24.76 -10.07 0.45
CA GLN A 358 -26.07 -10.75 0.71
C GLN A 358 -27.21 -10.26 -0.20
N HIS A 359 -26.96 -9.42 -1.18
CA HIS A 359 -27.96 -9.06 -2.20
C HIS A 359 -27.59 -9.68 -3.55
N PRO A 360 -28.56 -10.43 -4.18
CA PRO A 360 -28.37 -11.12 -5.46
C PRO A 360 -28.18 -10.17 -6.63
#